data_8674c626189190cda3598cc301fe6bfd
#
_entry.id   8674c626189190cda3598cc301fe6bfd
#
_cell.length_a   1.000
_cell.length_b   1.000
_cell.length_c   1.000
_cell.angle_alpha   90.00
_cell.angle_beta   90.00
_cell.angle_gamma   90.00
#
_symmetry.space_group_name_H-M   'P 1'
#
loop_
_entity.id
_entity.type
_entity.pdbx_description
1 polymer ?
#
loop_
_entity_poly.entity_id
_entity_poly.type
_entity_poly.pdbx_seq_one_letter_code
_entity_poly.pdbx_strand_id
1 'polypeptide(L)'
;MKMEEDRTLSESLQHPRRSLGNRYRSQAEKFLKLGNEAGNLSWAEQSAKQSVLHDFTNEENWRVLIRIKVLMEDSEGSRSVLSDLFSVLGRDPELMSQLSGIDIISSCEDLLEGALLSD
;
A
#
# COMPACT_ATOMS: atom_id res chain seq x y z
N MET A 1 -9.12 -11.30 28.46
CA MET A 1 -9.71 -11.93 27.28
C MET A 1 -10.90 -11.18 26.72
N LYS A 2 -11.95 -11.04 27.51
CA LYS A 2 -13.13 -10.27 27.06
C LYS A 2 -12.80 -8.82 26.79
N MET A 3 -11.84 -8.25 27.47
CA MET A 3 -11.43 -6.85 27.24
C MET A 3 -10.81 -6.65 25.87
N GLU A 4 -10.02 -7.62 25.39
CA GLU A 4 -9.44 -7.54 24.06
C GLU A 4 -10.50 -7.64 22.97
N GLU A 5 -11.45 -8.56 23.15
CA GLU A 5 -12.56 -8.70 22.21
C GLU A 5 -13.40 -7.43 22.16
N ASP A 6 -13.68 -6.84 23.31
CA ASP A 6 -14.45 -5.61 23.42
C ASP A 6 -13.71 -4.44 22.76
N ARG A 7 -12.39 -4.39 22.92
CA ARG A 7 -11.56 -3.35 22.29
C ARG A 7 -11.59 -3.48 20.76
N THR A 8 -11.41 -4.70 20.25
CA THR A 8 -11.43 -4.96 18.82
C THR A 8 -12.78 -4.60 18.21
N LEU A 9 -13.84 -4.99 18.87
CA LEU A 9 -15.19 -4.68 18.42
C LEU A 9 -15.44 -3.17 18.43
N SER A 10 -15.01 -2.51 19.50
CA SER A 10 -15.15 -1.05 19.62
C SER A 10 -14.38 -0.33 18.51
N GLU A 11 -13.15 -0.77 18.22
CA GLU A 11 -12.35 -0.21 17.14
C GLU A 11 -13.03 -0.40 15.78
N SER A 12 -13.55 -1.58 15.51
CA SER A 12 -14.27 -1.87 14.28
C SER A 12 -15.49 -0.99 14.09
N LEU A 13 -16.21 -0.71 15.17
CA LEU A 13 -17.39 0.14 15.13
C LEU A 13 -17.02 1.61 14.96
N GLN A 14 -15.93 2.05 15.59
CA GLN A 14 -15.48 3.45 15.52
C GLN A 14 -14.66 3.76 14.28
N HIS A 15 -13.89 2.78 13.80
CA HIS A 15 -12.98 2.95 12.68
C HIS A 15 -13.07 1.77 11.71
N PRO A 16 -14.23 1.56 11.08
CA PRO A 16 -14.42 0.39 10.21
C PRO A 16 -13.44 0.36 9.03
N ARG A 17 -13.10 1.52 8.47
CA ARG A 17 -12.16 1.61 7.36
C ARG A 17 -10.76 1.17 7.77
N ARG A 18 -10.31 1.62 8.94
CA ARG A 18 -9.01 1.25 9.48
C ARG A 18 -8.94 -0.25 9.74
N SER A 19 -9.98 -0.80 10.33
CA SER A 19 -10.06 -2.21 10.64
C SER A 19 -10.00 -3.08 9.37
N LEU A 20 -10.76 -2.71 8.36
CA LEU A 20 -10.76 -3.40 7.07
C LEU A 20 -9.42 -3.24 6.35
N GLY A 21 -8.85 -2.04 6.36
CA GLY A 21 -7.55 -1.81 5.77
C GLY A 21 -6.47 -2.68 6.38
N ASN A 22 -6.45 -2.76 7.70
CA ASN A 22 -5.49 -3.59 8.43
C ASN A 22 -5.68 -5.09 8.14
N ARG A 23 -6.92 -5.53 8.03
CA ARG A 23 -7.23 -6.92 7.71
C ARG A 23 -6.71 -7.31 6.34
N TYR A 24 -6.96 -6.47 5.34
CA TYR A 24 -6.50 -6.73 3.97
C TYR A 24 -4.97 -6.66 3.87
N ARG A 25 -4.35 -5.71 4.57
CA ARG A 25 -2.89 -5.63 4.61
C ARG A 25 -2.29 -6.88 5.23
N SER A 26 -2.83 -7.34 6.35
CA SER A 26 -2.37 -8.58 6.98
C SER A 26 -2.49 -9.77 6.05
N GLN A 27 -3.58 -9.83 5.29
CA GLN A 27 -3.79 -10.88 4.29
C GLN A 27 -2.72 -10.81 3.20
N ALA A 28 -2.42 -9.62 2.71
CA ALA A 28 -1.38 -9.41 1.72
C ALA A 28 -0.02 -9.89 2.24
N GLU A 29 0.30 -9.54 3.48
CA GLU A 29 1.55 -9.93 4.10
C GLU A 29 1.66 -11.45 4.27
N LYS A 30 0.55 -12.13 4.55
CA LYS A 30 0.51 -13.59 4.62
C LYS A 30 0.83 -14.23 3.27
N PHE A 31 0.27 -13.69 2.19
CA PHE A 31 0.57 -14.19 0.85
C PHE A 31 2.05 -14.00 0.50
N LEU A 32 2.63 -12.87 0.92
CA LEU A 32 4.06 -12.61 0.69
C LEU A 32 4.93 -13.62 1.42
N LYS A 33 4.52 -14.05 2.60
CA LYS A 33 5.27 -15.06 3.36
C LYS A 33 5.25 -16.44 2.72
N LEU A 34 4.27 -16.72 1.87
CA LEU A 34 4.17 -18.00 1.16
C LEU A 34 5.19 -18.10 0.02
N GLY A 35 5.78 -17.00 -0.39
CA GLY A 35 6.81 -16.95 -1.43
C GLY A 35 6.47 -15.95 -2.52
N ASN A 36 7.46 -15.73 -3.41
CA ASN A 36 7.35 -14.74 -4.47
C ASN A 36 6.84 -15.33 -5.80
N GLU A 37 6.18 -16.46 -5.75
CA GLU A 37 5.57 -17.04 -6.95
C GLU A 37 4.46 -16.13 -7.49
N ALA A 38 4.26 -16.15 -8.80
CA ALA A 38 3.32 -15.25 -9.46
C ALA A 38 1.92 -15.32 -8.89
N GLY A 39 1.43 -16.51 -8.54
CA GLY A 39 0.11 -16.69 -7.94
C GLY A 39 -0.01 -16.00 -6.58
N ASN A 40 1.01 -16.17 -5.74
CA ASN A 40 1.03 -15.55 -4.41
C ASN A 40 1.13 -14.03 -4.51
N LEU A 41 1.94 -13.52 -5.44
CA LEU A 41 2.07 -12.08 -5.64
C LEU A 41 0.76 -11.48 -6.16
N SER A 42 0.07 -12.17 -7.03
CA SER A 42 -1.22 -11.71 -7.54
C SER A 42 -2.27 -11.59 -6.43
N TRP A 43 -2.35 -12.61 -5.56
CA TRP A 43 -3.27 -12.56 -4.41
C TRP A 43 -2.87 -11.48 -3.41
N ALA A 44 -1.56 -11.34 -3.16
CA ALA A 44 -1.04 -10.28 -2.29
C ALA A 44 -1.40 -8.90 -2.84
N GLU A 45 -1.26 -8.71 -4.15
CA GLU A 45 -1.60 -7.46 -4.81
C GLU A 45 -3.07 -7.10 -4.62
N GLN A 46 -3.96 -8.07 -4.85
CA GLN A 46 -5.39 -7.85 -4.67
C GLN A 46 -5.72 -7.41 -3.24
N SER A 47 -5.15 -8.09 -2.27
CA SER A 47 -5.36 -7.75 -0.85
C SER A 47 -4.79 -6.38 -0.51
N ALA A 48 -3.59 -6.08 -0.99
CA ALA A 48 -2.95 -4.78 -0.73
C ALA A 48 -3.74 -3.62 -1.35
N LYS A 49 -4.27 -3.81 -2.54
CA LYS A 49 -5.14 -2.81 -3.18
C LYS A 49 -6.36 -2.53 -2.33
N GLN A 50 -6.99 -3.59 -1.81
CA GLN A 50 -8.14 -3.44 -0.94
C GLN A 50 -7.78 -2.69 0.34
N SER A 51 -6.58 -2.94 0.90
CA SER A 51 -6.16 -2.24 2.12
C SER A 51 -6.07 -0.74 1.89
N VAL A 52 -5.53 -0.31 0.76
CA VAL A 52 -5.42 1.12 0.41
C VAL A 52 -6.80 1.70 0.12
N LEU A 53 -7.66 0.97 -0.58
CA LEU A 53 -9.00 1.44 -0.89
C LEU A 53 -9.84 1.67 0.37
N HIS A 54 -9.69 0.83 1.37
CA HIS A 54 -10.44 0.97 2.61
C HIS A 54 -9.83 2.00 3.55
N ASP A 55 -8.50 2.12 3.56
CA ASP A 55 -7.82 3.08 4.43
C ASP A 55 -6.57 3.65 3.76
N PHE A 56 -6.76 4.65 2.92
CA PHE A 56 -5.66 5.31 2.22
C PHE A 56 -4.82 6.23 3.12
N THR A 57 -5.24 6.43 4.37
CA THR A 57 -4.48 7.25 5.32
C THR A 57 -3.41 6.47 6.07
N ASN A 58 -3.43 5.14 5.97
CA ASN A 58 -2.45 4.30 6.64
C ASN A 58 -1.24 4.09 5.73
N GLU A 59 -0.11 4.66 6.11
CA GLU A 59 1.13 4.60 5.34
C GLU A 59 1.58 3.16 5.06
N GLU A 60 1.40 2.26 6.03
CA GLU A 60 1.79 0.86 5.86
C GLU A 60 1.05 0.17 4.72
N ASN A 61 -0.21 0.56 4.49
CA ASN A 61 -0.98 0.00 3.38
C ASN A 61 -0.33 0.34 2.04
N TRP A 62 0.14 1.58 1.89
CA TRP A 62 0.86 2.01 0.69
C TRP A 62 2.21 1.29 0.56
N ARG A 63 2.93 1.13 1.67
CA ARG A 63 4.24 0.46 1.66
C ARG A 63 4.14 -0.98 1.18
N VAL A 64 3.15 -1.71 1.68
CA VAL A 64 2.95 -3.10 1.27
C VAL A 64 2.58 -3.19 -0.22
N LEU A 65 1.69 -2.32 -0.68
CA LEU A 65 1.30 -2.32 -2.09
C LEU A 65 2.49 -2.02 -3.01
N ILE A 66 3.29 -1.02 -2.68
CA ILE A 66 4.48 -0.67 -3.46
C ILE A 66 5.49 -1.82 -3.47
N ARG A 67 5.71 -2.43 -2.31
CA ARG A 67 6.63 -3.57 -2.22
C ARG A 67 6.22 -4.70 -3.17
N ILE A 68 4.93 -4.99 -3.21
CA ILE A 68 4.39 -6.03 -4.09
C ILE A 68 4.61 -5.66 -5.55
N LYS A 69 4.34 -4.41 -5.93
CA LYS A 69 4.55 -3.95 -7.30
C LYS A 69 6.02 -4.08 -7.73
N VAL A 70 6.94 -3.76 -6.82
CA VAL A 70 8.37 -3.90 -7.06
C VAL A 70 8.74 -5.37 -7.22
N LEU A 71 8.21 -6.25 -6.37
CA LEU A 71 8.46 -7.69 -6.47
C LEU A 71 7.91 -8.28 -7.77
N MET A 72 6.83 -7.73 -8.28
CA MET A 72 6.25 -8.14 -9.56
C MET A 72 6.97 -7.52 -10.75
N GLU A 73 7.92 -6.63 -10.51
CA GLU A 73 8.61 -5.85 -11.53
C GLU A 73 7.63 -5.09 -12.44
N ASP A 74 6.55 -4.62 -11.85
CA ASP A 74 5.48 -3.91 -12.54
C ASP A 74 5.77 -2.40 -12.54
N SER A 75 6.51 -1.93 -13.51
CA SER A 75 6.91 -0.52 -13.62
C SER A 75 5.71 0.41 -13.76
N GLU A 76 4.77 0.07 -14.63
CA GLU A 76 3.58 0.89 -14.85
C GLU A 76 2.69 0.92 -13.61
N GLY A 77 2.50 -0.23 -12.97
CA GLY A 77 1.75 -0.33 -11.73
C GLY A 77 2.39 0.46 -10.61
N SER A 78 3.71 0.41 -10.51
CA SER A 78 4.45 1.18 -9.50
C SER A 78 4.26 2.68 -9.71
N ARG A 79 4.34 3.16 -10.94
CA ARG A 79 4.11 4.58 -11.26
C ARG A 79 2.67 4.98 -10.92
N SER A 80 1.72 4.12 -11.25
CA SER A 80 0.31 4.37 -10.98
C SER A 80 0.04 4.51 -9.50
N VAL A 81 0.61 3.63 -8.67
CA VAL A 81 0.45 3.69 -7.21
C VAL A 81 1.09 4.96 -6.65
N LEU A 82 2.28 5.33 -7.11
CA LEU A 82 2.94 6.57 -6.68
C LEU A 82 2.11 7.80 -7.08
N SER A 83 1.55 7.79 -8.28
CA SER A 83 0.70 8.87 -8.76
C SER A 83 -0.54 9.02 -7.87
N ASP A 84 -1.16 7.92 -7.50
CA ASP A 84 -2.32 7.92 -6.61
C ASP A 84 -1.94 8.46 -5.23
N LEU A 85 -0.80 8.03 -4.70
CA LEU A 85 -0.32 8.52 -3.41
C LEU A 85 -0.05 10.02 -3.45
N PHE A 86 0.64 10.50 -4.47
CA PHE A 86 0.93 11.93 -4.63
C PHE A 86 -0.36 12.74 -4.70
N SER A 87 -1.37 12.22 -5.40
CA SER A 87 -2.68 12.84 -5.47
C SER A 87 -3.34 12.92 -4.09
N VAL A 88 -3.31 11.84 -3.33
CA VAL A 88 -3.84 11.78 -1.96
C VAL A 88 -3.14 12.80 -1.06
N LEU A 89 -1.82 12.94 -1.22
CA LEU A 89 -1.03 13.88 -0.42
C LEU A 89 -1.14 15.33 -0.90
N GLY A 90 -1.82 15.58 -2.00
CA GLY A 90 -1.95 16.92 -2.56
C GLY A 90 -0.68 17.43 -3.22
N ARG A 91 0.18 16.53 -3.70
CA ARG A 91 1.41 16.90 -4.39
C ARG A 91 1.14 17.37 -5.81
N ASP A 92 2.07 18.17 -6.34
CA ASP A 92 1.98 18.70 -7.70
C ASP A 92 2.03 17.54 -8.72
N PRO A 93 1.06 17.45 -9.64
CA PRO A 93 1.09 16.42 -10.69
C PRO A 93 2.35 16.44 -11.57
N GLU A 94 3.03 17.58 -11.67
CA GLU A 94 4.28 17.69 -12.44
C GLU A 94 5.40 16.83 -11.88
N LEU A 95 5.35 16.50 -10.58
CA LEU A 95 6.34 15.62 -9.98
C LEU A 95 6.37 14.26 -10.67
N MET A 96 5.21 13.76 -11.08
CA MET A 96 5.13 12.47 -11.79
C MET A 96 5.75 12.54 -13.17
N SER A 97 5.60 13.67 -13.87
CA SER A 97 6.23 13.85 -15.17
C SER A 97 7.75 13.85 -15.05
N GLN A 98 8.29 14.41 -13.98
CA GLN A 98 9.73 14.44 -13.73
C GLN A 98 10.30 13.04 -13.49
N LEU A 99 9.48 12.10 -13.08
CA LEU A 99 9.90 10.73 -12.80
C LEU A 99 9.85 9.82 -14.02
N SER A 100 9.35 10.31 -15.14
CA SER A 100 9.13 9.47 -16.33
C SER A 100 10.40 8.90 -16.94
N GLY A 101 11.53 9.51 -16.72
CA GLY A 101 12.82 9.07 -17.28
C GLY A 101 13.66 8.19 -16.38
N ILE A 102 13.19 7.87 -15.18
CA ILE A 102 13.99 7.11 -14.22
C ILE A 102 13.55 5.64 -14.14
N ASP A 103 14.45 4.81 -13.62
CA ASP A 103 14.14 3.41 -13.34
C ASP A 103 13.24 3.35 -12.10
N ILE A 104 11.95 3.28 -12.33
CA ILE A 104 10.96 3.33 -11.26
C ILE A 104 11.06 2.13 -10.31
N ILE A 105 11.43 0.95 -10.82
CA ILE A 105 11.49 -0.24 -9.98
C ILE A 105 12.57 -0.09 -8.89
N SER A 106 13.74 0.40 -9.25
CA SER A 106 14.83 0.57 -8.27
C SER A 106 14.63 1.76 -7.35
N SER A 107 13.82 2.75 -7.75
CA SER A 107 13.64 3.99 -7.01
C SER A 107 12.32 4.11 -6.26
N CYS A 108 11.37 3.22 -6.57
CA CYS A 108 9.99 3.33 -6.12
C CYS A 108 9.83 3.41 -4.61
N GLU A 109 10.50 2.54 -3.87
CA GLU A 109 10.39 2.52 -2.41
C GLU A 109 10.98 3.79 -1.79
N ASP A 110 12.10 4.28 -2.32
CA ASP A 110 12.72 5.52 -1.85
C ASP A 110 11.82 6.72 -2.15
N LEU A 111 11.20 6.75 -3.31
CA LEU A 111 10.27 7.81 -3.67
C LEU A 111 9.04 7.81 -2.78
N LEU A 112 8.54 6.62 -2.47
CA LEU A 112 7.43 6.46 -1.54
C LEU A 112 7.77 7.05 -0.16
N GLU A 113 8.91 6.64 0.41
CA GLU A 113 9.33 7.11 1.73
C GLU A 113 9.56 8.62 1.73
N GLY A 114 10.17 9.14 0.68
CA GLY A 114 10.37 10.57 0.54
C GLY A 114 9.05 11.35 0.52
N ALA A 115 8.05 10.84 -0.18
CA ALA A 115 6.73 11.46 -0.24
C ALA A 115 6.02 11.42 1.11
N LEU A 116 6.14 10.33 1.85
CA LEU A 116 5.51 10.19 3.16
C LEU A 116 6.17 11.07 4.23
N LEU A 117 7.46 11.31 4.12
CA LEU A 117 8.21 12.12 5.08
C LEU A 117 8.12 13.61 4.84
N SER A 118 7.83 14.03 3.62
CA SER A 118 7.79 15.45 3.32
C SER A 118 6.38 16.01 3.51
N ASP A 119 6.26 16.85 4.49
CA ASP A 119 4.99 17.53 4.77
C ASP A 119 4.95 18.91 4.13
#